data_43cb879d3a559c85abfc23bef85ed613
#
_entry.id   43cb879d3a559c85abfc23bef85ed613
#
_cell.length_a   1.000
_cell.length_b   1.000
_cell.length_c   1.000
_cell.angle_alpha   90.00
_cell.angle_beta   90.00
_cell.angle_gamma   90.00
#
_symmetry.space_group_name_H-M   'P 1'
#
loop_
_entity.id
_entity.type
_entity.pdbx_description
1 polymer ?
#
loop_
_entity_poly.entity_id
_entity_poly.type
_entity_poly.pdbx_seq_one_letter_code
_entity_poly.pdbx_strand_id
1 'polypeptide(L)'
;MNTEDRSFPALVKEIRRQLTLSQEDLARQLGVSYATVNRWENGQSKPSKLAKAQLDAFCGKMIERGRLTLPDDMIDPTGLRQD
;
A
#
# COMPACT_ATOMS: atom_id res chain seq x y z
N MET A 1 5.71 12.63 17.08
CA MET A 1 5.34 11.37 16.47
C MET A 1 5.11 11.56 14.97
N ASN A 2 5.68 10.71 14.18
CA ASN A 2 5.62 10.85 12.75
C ASN A 2 4.40 10.09 12.20
N THR A 3 3.41 10.84 11.73
CA THR A 3 2.18 10.25 11.21
C THR A 3 2.42 9.46 9.95
N GLU A 4 3.40 9.86 9.17
CA GLU A 4 3.69 9.18 7.91
C GLU A 4 4.10 7.74 8.13
N ASP A 5 4.94 7.51 9.13
CA ASP A 5 5.42 6.15 9.40
C ASP A 5 4.29 5.24 9.82
N ARG A 6 3.29 5.79 10.49
CA ARG A 6 2.15 5.00 10.92
C ARG A 6 1.15 4.80 9.79
N SER A 7 1.07 5.79 8.91
CA SER A 7 0.09 5.73 7.83
C SER A 7 0.40 4.63 6.82
N PHE A 8 1.68 4.43 6.51
CA PHE A 8 2.02 3.47 5.49
C PHE A 8 1.75 2.02 5.92
N PRO A 9 2.19 1.58 7.10
CA PRO A 9 1.82 0.24 7.55
C PRO A 9 0.31 0.04 7.59
N ALA A 10 -0.41 1.04 8.06
CA ALA A 10 -1.87 0.94 8.14
C ALA A 10 -2.49 0.86 6.75
N LEU A 11 -1.94 1.60 5.80
CA LEU A 11 -2.44 1.57 4.43
C LEU A 11 -2.31 0.17 3.83
N VAL A 12 -1.14 -0.43 4.00
CA VAL A 12 -0.90 -1.75 3.43
C VAL A 12 -1.86 -2.77 4.03
N LYS A 13 -2.04 -2.72 5.33
CA LYS A 13 -2.96 -3.64 6.01
C LYS A 13 -4.39 -3.43 5.54
N GLU A 14 -4.79 -2.18 5.37
CA GLU A 14 -6.16 -1.87 4.96
C GLU A 14 -6.43 -2.34 3.55
N ILE A 15 -5.46 -2.19 2.65
CA ILE A 15 -5.60 -2.69 1.29
C ILE A 15 -5.84 -4.19 1.32
N ARG A 16 -5.05 -4.91 2.10
CA ARG A 16 -5.20 -6.35 2.19
C ARG A 16 -6.56 -6.73 2.77
N ARG A 17 -6.98 -6.00 3.78
CA ARG A 17 -8.26 -6.30 4.44
C ARG A 17 -9.41 -6.15 3.47
N GLN A 18 -9.44 -5.05 2.74
CA GLN A 18 -10.55 -4.79 1.82
C GLN A 18 -10.58 -5.75 0.65
N LEU A 19 -9.40 -6.13 0.16
CA LEU A 19 -9.32 -7.01 -1.00
C LEU A 19 -9.19 -8.47 -0.61
N THR A 20 -9.18 -8.76 0.67
CA THR A 20 -9.08 -10.13 1.17
C THR A 20 -7.82 -10.82 0.65
N LEU A 21 -6.70 -10.13 0.76
CA LEU A 21 -5.43 -10.63 0.27
C LEU A 21 -4.52 -10.98 1.44
N SER A 22 -3.78 -12.09 1.29
CA SER A 22 -2.69 -12.37 2.21
C SER A 22 -1.52 -11.47 1.86
N GLN A 23 -0.50 -11.46 2.74
CA GLN A 23 0.72 -10.72 2.42
C GLN A 23 1.37 -11.26 1.15
N GLU A 24 1.34 -12.58 0.99
CA GLU A 24 1.90 -13.20 -0.21
C GLU A 24 1.12 -12.80 -1.46
N ASP A 25 -0.20 -12.76 -1.35
CA ASP A 25 -1.03 -12.37 -2.48
C ASP A 25 -0.73 -10.94 -2.91
N LEU A 26 -0.64 -10.04 -1.94
CA LEU A 26 -0.35 -8.65 -2.26
C LEU A 26 1.05 -8.52 -2.86
N ALA A 27 2.01 -9.24 -2.29
CA ALA A 27 3.37 -9.21 -2.82
C ALA A 27 3.39 -9.62 -4.29
N ARG A 28 2.64 -10.68 -4.62
CA ARG A 28 2.54 -11.14 -6.00
C ARG A 28 1.93 -10.08 -6.91
N GLN A 29 0.89 -9.43 -6.42
CA GLN A 29 0.23 -8.38 -7.21
C GLN A 29 1.16 -7.21 -7.48
N LEU A 30 2.05 -6.91 -6.56
CA LEU A 30 2.94 -5.77 -6.68
C LEU A 30 4.29 -6.11 -7.29
N GLY A 31 4.59 -7.40 -7.44
CA GLY A 31 5.88 -7.81 -7.97
C GLY A 31 7.02 -7.64 -6.97
N VAL A 32 6.72 -7.76 -5.67
CA VAL A 32 7.73 -7.69 -4.63
C VAL A 32 7.69 -8.99 -3.82
N SER A 33 8.65 -9.14 -2.91
CA SER A 33 8.70 -10.35 -2.10
C SER A 33 7.75 -10.25 -0.90
N TYR A 34 7.37 -11.40 -0.38
CA TYR A 34 6.58 -11.47 0.84
C TYR A 34 7.28 -10.72 1.97
N ALA A 35 8.59 -10.92 2.10
CA ALA A 35 9.34 -10.26 3.16
C ALA A 35 9.25 -8.75 3.07
N THR A 36 9.18 -8.23 1.84
CA THR A 36 9.05 -6.79 1.64
C THR A 36 7.72 -6.29 2.19
N VAL A 37 6.62 -6.96 1.85
CA VAL A 37 5.31 -6.54 2.36
C VAL A 37 5.27 -6.66 3.88
N ASN A 38 5.83 -7.73 4.41
CA ASN A 38 5.88 -7.92 5.85
C ASN A 38 6.62 -6.78 6.55
N ARG A 39 7.76 -6.37 6.01
CA ARG A 39 8.51 -5.27 6.59
C ARG A 39 7.76 -3.96 6.52
N TRP A 40 7.03 -3.74 5.43
CA TRP A 40 6.21 -2.52 5.30
C TRP A 40 5.16 -2.48 6.42
N GLU A 41 4.48 -3.59 6.65
CA GLU A 41 3.42 -3.63 7.64
C GLU A 41 3.94 -3.52 9.06
N ASN A 42 5.18 -3.90 9.27
CA ASN A 42 5.81 -3.78 10.58
C ASN A 42 6.56 -2.45 10.76
N GLY A 43 6.51 -1.58 9.77
CA GLY A 43 7.16 -0.29 9.85
C GLY A 43 8.67 -0.37 9.79
N GLN A 44 9.21 -1.47 9.30
CA GLN A 44 10.65 -1.69 9.29
C GLN A 44 11.34 -1.14 8.04
N SER A 45 10.59 -0.85 7.01
CA SER A 45 11.16 -0.27 5.80
C SER A 45 10.10 0.51 5.05
N LYS A 46 10.57 1.40 4.22
CA LYS A 46 9.71 2.20 3.35
C LYS A 46 9.82 1.65 1.94
N PRO A 47 8.81 1.85 1.11
CA PRO A 47 8.87 1.34 -0.24
C PRO A 47 9.89 2.10 -1.08
N SER A 48 10.54 1.39 -1.98
CA SER A 48 11.38 2.02 -2.98
C SER A 48 10.50 2.82 -3.92
N LYS A 49 11.12 3.66 -4.74
CA LYS A 49 10.40 4.43 -5.73
C LYS A 49 9.57 3.55 -6.64
N LEU A 50 10.18 2.47 -7.12
CA LEU A 50 9.49 1.56 -8.00
C LEU A 50 8.33 0.88 -7.30
N ALA A 51 8.54 0.45 -6.07
CA ALA A 51 7.49 -0.20 -5.32
C ALA A 51 6.33 0.73 -5.04
N LYS A 52 6.62 2.01 -4.76
CA LYS A 52 5.59 3.01 -4.57
C LYS A 52 4.73 3.15 -5.82
N ALA A 53 5.39 3.22 -6.99
CA ALA A 53 4.66 3.36 -8.24
C ALA A 53 3.78 2.15 -8.50
N GLN A 54 4.28 0.96 -8.20
CA GLN A 54 3.50 -0.26 -8.37
C GLN A 54 2.30 -0.28 -7.43
N LEU A 55 2.52 0.10 -6.19
CA LEU A 55 1.44 0.13 -5.21
C LEU A 55 0.38 1.15 -5.61
N ASP A 56 0.81 2.32 -6.04
CA ASP A 56 -0.12 3.37 -6.44
C ASP A 56 -0.95 2.92 -7.64
N ALA A 57 -0.31 2.32 -8.63
CA ALA A 57 -1.03 1.83 -9.81
C ALA A 57 -2.03 0.75 -9.44
N PHE A 58 -1.64 -0.15 -8.54
CA PHE A 58 -2.52 -1.22 -8.11
C PHE A 58 -3.74 -0.66 -7.37
N CYS A 59 -3.49 0.27 -6.44
CA CYS A 59 -4.58 0.87 -5.69
C CYS A 59 -5.52 1.64 -6.60
N GLY A 60 -4.98 2.40 -7.54
CA GLY A 60 -5.80 3.15 -8.48
C GLY A 60 -6.72 2.24 -9.28
N LYS A 61 -6.17 1.12 -9.74
CA LYS A 61 -6.96 0.17 -10.50
C LYS A 61 -8.09 -0.42 -9.66
N MET A 62 -7.80 -0.76 -8.42
CA MET A 62 -8.81 -1.35 -7.54
C MET A 62 -9.87 -0.34 -7.15
N ILE A 63 -9.47 0.91 -6.97
CA ILE A 63 -10.44 1.98 -6.68
C ILE A 63 -11.36 2.19 -7.88
N GLU A 64 -10.80 2.20 -9.08
CA GLU A 64 -11.58 2.34 -10.31
C GLU A 64 -12.62 1.25 -10.45
N ARG A 65 -12.26 0.05 -10.02
CA ARG A 65 -13.16 -1.11 -10.13
C ARG A 65 -14.15 -1.17 -8.98
N GLY A 66 -14.11 -0.21 -8.07
CA GLY A 66 -15.01 -0.19 -6.93
C GLY A 66 -14.69 -1.24 -5.89
N ARG A 67 -13.49 -1.77 -5.89
CA ARG A 67 -13.11 -2.83 -4.96
C ARG A 67 -12.33 -2.31 -3.76
N LEU A 68 -11.84 -1.08 -3.85
CA LEU A 68 -11.04 -0.49 -2.79
C LEU A 68 -11.50 0.93 -2.55
N THR A 69 -11.71 1.28 -1.29
CA THR A 69 -12.07 2.63 -0.89
C THR A 69 -11.13 3.07 0.21
N LEU A 70 -10.41 4.16 -0.01
CA LEU A 70 -9.47 4.66 0.97
C LEU A 70 -9.81 6.09 1.34
N PRO A 71 -9.64 6.46 2.63
CA PRO A 71 -9.80 7.86 3.03
C PRO A 71 -8.76 8.71 2.34
N ASP A 72 -9.06 10.00 2.19
CA ASP A 72 -8.14 10.91 1.53
C ASP A 72 -6.76 10.93 2.18
N ASP A 73 -6.72 10.82 3.51
CA ASP A 73 -5.45 10.86 4.20
C ASP A 73 -4.64 9.58 4.01
N MET A 74 -5.24 8.54 3.46
CA MET A 74 -4.53 7.30 3.17
C MET A 74 -4.25 7.11 1.70
N ILE A 75 -4.95 7.82 0.85
CA ILE A 75 -4.80 7.64 -0.59
C ILE A 75 -3.38 7.97 -1.04
N ASP A 76 -2.77 8.95 -0.40
CA ASP A 76 -1.44 9.35 -0.81
C ASP A 76 -0.52 9.52 0.38
N PRO A 77 -0.37 8.47 1.21
CA PRO A 77 0.53 8.58 2.35
C PRO A 77 1.99 8.61 1.95
N THR A 78 2.30 8.30 0.69
CA THR A 78 3.67 8.28 0.21
C THR A 78 4.04 9.52 -0.58
N GLY A 79 3.08 10.40 -0.81
CA GLY A 79 3.34 11.61 -1.57
C GLY A 79 3.40 11.40 -3.07
N LEU A 80 2.86 10.29 -3.55
CA LEU A 80 2.89 10.01 -4.99
C LEU A 80 1.83 10.78 -5.75
N ARG A 81 0.74 11.08 -5.07
CA ARG A 81 -0.36 11.74 -5.72
C ARG A 81 -0.14 13.23 -5.72
N GLN A 82 -0.10 13.80 -6.89
CA GLN A 82 0.13 15.22 -7.07
C GLN A 82 -1.03 15.85 -7.79
N ASP A 83 -1.39 17.02 -7.35
CA ASP A 83 -2.48 17.74 -8.02
C ASP A 83 -1.98 18.74 -8.99
#